data_926c53662365a86cdcf1c6ad91d44a99
#
_entry.id   926c53662365a86cdcf1c6ad91d44a99
#
_cell.length_a   1.000
_cell.length_b   1.000
_cell.length_c   1.000
_cell.angle_alpha   90.00
_cell.angle_beta   90.00
_cell.angle_gamma   90.00
#
_symmetry.space_group_name_H-M   'P 1'
#
loop_
_entity.id
_entity.type
_entity.pdbx_description
1 polymer ?
#
loop_
_entity_poly.entity_id
_entity_poly.type
_entity_poly.pdbx_seq_one_letter_code
_entity_poly.pdbx_strand_id
1 'polypeptide(L)'
;MQRSAFAQEAKKFFLMAASFALAIVLLGGVKAAAASTATVETDDGTFTISYGYKVDGYVLSGYQGSETNITLPATVSIDDTETAITTLGTAFNGNKFITSVTIPEGYTTIEGSALSGCSGLTAVTIPGSMTQIGYTAFDGCTSLTTVSFAENKDGTLKFMNKVFNGCTSLESINLPIQTSDVNGDGNIFTGCTALKSVTVTEGCTKYFSDNGSLYAKNDAGTGAILCTYGNVPAELTIPATAGGLPVTALGIMTFYENKAITSVTVPASVTVFERMCLSYCSNLKTLVLQCETAPELGSSPFTSMATDSVIYVANQDVADAIINSSYKYTPANTTIKVGTPSATTAASVSLKAAGYADGKVSFDLYLDSATELNAAMFQLRFDAAQVTEGTVTVADSSFTNNNYVWTAKEDGSLTAVLQFGKTGDENLTYEESVKLATITLPLKDGVTGNITATISKAAAAGAGEDAGPQVDAAITTATASVFIASYDVNGDGNVDLKDIAEAQRYYQAKTGDANWTEAQAADVNGDGVVDIQDYIALFHAVVDAMGW
;
A
#
# COMPACT_ATOMS: atom_id res chain seq x y z
N MET A 1 -28.59 -4.33 61.15
CA MET A 1 -29.51 -5.45 60.99
C MET A 1 -30.63 -5.26 59.96
N GLN A 2 -30.51 -4.31 58.99
CA GLN A 2 -31.54 -4.11 57.99
C GLN A 2 -31.10 -4.46 56.55
N ARG A 3 -29.83 -4.86 56.33
CA ARG A 3 -29.33 -5.26 54.99
C ARG A 3 -29.41 -6.78 54.70
N SER A 4 -29.64 -7.64 55.74
CA SER A 4 -29.76 -9.10 55.56
C SER A 4 -31.20 -9.56 55.23
N ALA A 5 -32.21 -8.75 55.57
CA ALA A 5 -33.60 -9.09 55.29
C ALA A 5 -33.99 -8.82 53.83
N PHE A 6 -33.39 -7.82 53.19
CA PHE A 6 -33.67 -7.47 51.77
C PHE A 6 -33.09 -8.51 50.80
N ALA A 7 -31.94 -9.10 51.14
CA ALA A 7 -31.31 -10.13 50.31
C ALA A 7 -32.05 -11.50 50.39
N GLN A 8 -32.71 -11.79 51.50
CA GLN A 8 -33.51 -13.01 51.65
C GLN A 8 -34.89 -12.91 50.97
N GLU A 9 -35.48 -11.72 50.97
CA GLU A 9 -36.76 -11.49 50.27
C GLU A 9 -36.57 -11.47 48.73
N ALA A 10 -35.45 -10.91 48.23
CA ALA A 10 -35.10 -10.95 46.81
C ALA A 10 -34.86 -12.40 46.33
N LYS A 11 -34.22 -13.26 47.16
CA LYS A 11 -34.07 -14.68 46.84
C LYS A 11 -35.40 -15.44 46.78
N LYS A 12 -36.39 -15.07 47.62
CA LYS A 12 -37.74 -15.68 47.59
C LYS A 12 -38.57 -15.25 46.40
N PHE A 13 -38.38 -14.01 45.89
CA PHE A 13 -39.05 -13.54 44.68
C PHE A 13 -38.49 -14.19 43.43
N PHE A 14 -37.18 -14.48 43.38
CA PHE A 14 -36.57 -15.21 42.27
C PHE A 14 -36.95 -16.69 42.24
N LEU A 15 -37.22 -17.33 43.38
CA LEU A 15 -37.71 -18.72 43.45
C LEU A 15 -39.21 -18.85 43.10
N MET A 16 -40.03 -17.77 43.22
CA MET A 16 -41.43 -17.80 42.82
C MET A 16 -41.65 -17.59 41.31
N ALA A 17 -40.73 -16.95 40.62
CA ALA A 17 -40.84 -16.79 39.17
C ALA A 17 -40.50 -18.12 38.43
N ALA A 18 -39.75 -19.02 39.04
CA ALA A 18 -39.44 -20.35 38.48
C ALA A 18 -40.61 -21.35 38.60
N SER A 19 -41.69 -21.07 39.38
CA SER A 19 -42.77 -22.02 39.66
C SER A 19 -44.01 -21.83 38.79
N PHE A 20 -44.05 -20.88 37.86
CA PHE A 20 -45.24 -20.63 37.01
C PHE A 20 -45.16 -21.26 35.61
N ALA A 21 -44.09 -22.02 35.30
CA ALA A 21 -43.96 -22.72 34.02
C ALA A 21 -44.39 -24.20 34.08
N LEU A 22 -45.06 -24.65 35.16
CA LEU A 22 -45.46 -26.04 35.34
C LEU A 22 -46.97 -26.23 35.31
N ALA A 23 -47.65 -26.01 34.21
CA ALA A 23 -48.96 -26.54 33.93
C ALA A 23 -49.39 -26.37 32.48
N ILE A 24 -48.80 -27.10 31.55
CA ILE A 24 -49.45 -27.61 30.33
C ILE A 24 -48.67 -28.84 29.89
N VAL A 25 -48.93 -29.96 30.51
CA VAL A 25 -48.59 -31.27 29.98
C VAL A 25 -49.85 -32.11 30.03
N LEU A 26 -50.44 -32.32 28.87
CA LEU A 26 -51.14 -33.55 28.49
C LEU A 26 -51.77 -33.37 27.10
N LEU A 27 -51.08 -33.85 26.12
CA LEU A 27 -51.57 -34.67 24.99
C LEU A 27 -50.59 -34.57 23.82
N GLY A 28 -49.84 -35.66 23.60
CA GLY A 28 -49.16 -35.87 22.33
C GLY A 28 -47.69 -35.43 22.31
N GLY A 29 -46.77 -36.28 22.82
CA GLY A 29 -45.41 -36.42 22.27
C GLY A 29 -44.48 -35.20 22.21
N VAL A 30 -44.65 -34.20 23.09
CA VAL A 30 -43.71 -33.09 23.21
C VAL A 30 -42.70 -33.46 24.30
N LYS A 31 -41.40 -33.64 23.95
CA LYS A 31 -40.33 -33.67 24.93
C LYS A 31 -40.52 -32.46 25.86
N ALA A 32 -40.57 -32.72 27.20
CA ALA A 32 -40.60 -31.66 28.19
C ALA A 32 -39.50 -30.65 27.83
N ALA A 33 -39.90 -29.37 27.73
CA ALA A 33 -38.90 -28.29 27.50
C ALA A 33 -37.98 -28.30 28.73
N ALA A 34 -36.73 -28.70 28.53
CA ALA A 34 -35.67 -28.49 29.50
C ALA A 34 -35.63 -27.00 29.89
N ALA A 35 -35.20 -26.68 31.10
CA ALA A 35 -35.10 -25.31 31.60
C ALA A 35 -34.52 -24.41 30.50
N SER A 36 -35.19 -23.30 30.14
CA SER A 36 -34.81 -22.45 29.02
C SER A 36 -33.46 -21.75 29.22
N THR A 37 -32.98 -21.69 30.47
CA THR A 37 -31.66 -21.10 30.83
C THR A 37 -31.08 -21.76 32.08
N ALA A 38 -29.75 -21.92 32.10
CA ALA A 38 -28.96 -22.34 33.25
C ALA A 38 -27.72 -21.42 33.37
N THR A 39 -27.03 -21.48 34.52
CA THR A 39 -25.77 -20.78 34.75
C THR A 39 -24.65 -21.74 35.09
N VAL A 40 -23.44 -21.42 34.62
CA VAL A 40 -22.21 -22.12 35.01
C VAL A 40 -21.29 -21.08 35.65
N GLU A 41 -20.87 -21.32 36.87
CA GLU A 41 -19.89 -20.51 37.59
C GLU A 41 -18.51 -21.16 37.44
N THR A 42 -17.52 -20.40 37.04
CA THR A 42 -16.12 -20.79 36.94
C THR A 42 -15.23 -19.69 37.55
N ASP A 43 -13.94 -19.94 37.64
CA ASP A 43 -12.97 -18.93 38.08
C ASP A 43 -12.96 -17.72 37.16
N ASP A 44 -13.32 -17.88 35.86
CA ASP A 44 -13.36 -16.83 34.85
C ASP A 44 -14.66 -16.00 34.91
N GLY A 45 -15.68 -16.40 35.66
CA GLY A 45 -16.94 -15.68 35.82
C GLY A 45 -18.18 -16.58 35.71
N THR A 46 -19.35 -15.93 35.59
CA THR A 46 -20.64 -16.59 35.46
C THR A 46 -21.11 -16.60 34.02
N PHE A 47 -21.34 -17.78 33.47
CA PHE A 47 -21.83 -17.98 32.11
C PHE A 47 -23.33 -18.33 32.14
N THR A 48 -24.09 -17.70 31.25
CA THR A 48 -25.50 -18.00 31.02
C THR A 48 -25.62 -18.93 29.81
N ILE A 49 -26.26 -20.08 30.02
CA ILE A 49 -26.48 -21.09 28.99
C ILE A 49 -27.97 -21.16 28.72
N SER A 50 -28.35 -21.14 27.44
CA SER A 50 -29.76 -21.28 27.01
C SER A 50 -29.92 -22.41 26.00
N TYR A 51 -31.12 -22.99 25.92
CA TYR A 51 -31.42 -23.98 24.88
C TYR A 51 -31.72 -23.26 23.57
N GLY A 52 -30.95 -23.59 22.54
CA GLY A 52 -31.07 -22.97 21.20
C GLY A 52 -31.92 -23.81 20.25
N TYR A 53 -33.19 -23.45 20.06
CA TYR A 53 -34.12 -24.17 19.16
C TYR A 53 -33.64 -24.26 17.70
N LYS A 54 -32.80 -23.34 17.26
CA LYS A 54 -32.25 -23.33 15.90
C LYS A 54 -31.07 -24.29 15.71
N VAL A 55 -30.34 -24.59 16.79
CA VAL A 55 -29.13 -25.42 16.77
C VAL A 55 -29.30 -26.75 17.44
N ASP A 56 -30.51 -27.03 17.97
CA ASP A 56 -30.87 -28.24 18.71
C ASP A 56 -29.80 -28.62 19.77
N GLY A 57 -29.40 -27.63 20.58
CA GLY A 57 -28.35 -27.79 21.60
C GLY A 57 -28.26 -26.59 22.53
N TYR A 58 -27.29 -26.66 23.45
CA TYR A 58 -27.08 -25.59 24.41
C TYR A 58 -26.10 -24.52 23.88
N VAL A 59 -26.49 -23.29 24.08
CA VAL A 59 -25.80 -22.09 23.58
C VAL A 59 -25.30 -21.26 24.76
N LEU A 60 -24.03 -20.91 24.78
CA LEU A 60 -23.48 -19.94 25.71
C LEU A 60 -23.94 -18.56 25.27
N SER A 61 -24.94 -17.99 25.96
CA SER A 61 -25.67 -16.78 25.55
C SER A 61 -25.36 -15.53 26.38
N GLY A 62 -24.67 -15.66 27.52
CA GLY A 62 -24.30 -14.55 28.38
C GLY A 62 -23.04 -14.80 29.19
N TYR A 63 -22.38 -13.70 29.55
CA TYR A 63 -21.19 -13.71 30.40
C TYR A 63 -21.22 -12.53 31.38
N GLN A 64 -20.87 -12.81 32.64
CA GLN A 64 -20.68 -11.81 33.69
C GLN A 64 -19.37 -12.13 34.43
N GLY A 65 -18.37 -11.31 34.26
CA GLY A 65 -17.06 -11.44 34.88
C GLY A 65 -16.18 -10.24 34.59
N SER A 66 -15.03 -10.20 35.23
CA SER A 66 -14.00 -9.17 35.06
C SER A 66 -12.69 -9.73 34.49
N GLU A 67 -12.62 -11.04 34.28
CA GLU A 67 -11.44 -11.69 33.77
C GLU A 67 -11.23 -11.33 32.29
N THR A 68 -9.96 -11.20 31.91
CA THR A 68 -9.58 -10.82 30.55
C THR A 68 -9.20 -12.01 29.68
N ASN A 69 -8.79 -13.11 30.31
CA ASN A 69 -8.46 -14.37 29.65
C ASN A 69 -9.53 -15.40 30.02
N ILE A 70 -10.32 -15.79 29.04
CA ILE A 70 -11.52 -16.59 29.27
C ILE A 70 -11.35 -17.98 28.71
N THR A 71 -11.61 -19.01 29.53
CA THR A 71 -11.84 -20.39 29.07
C THR A 71 -13.32 -20.71 29.20
N LEU A 72 -13.97 -21.05 28.07
CA LEU A 72 -15.40 -21.36 28.08
C LEU A 72 -15.69 -22.69 28.79
N PRO A 73 -16.82 -22.80 29.51
CA PRO A 73 -17.25 -24.11 30.08
C PRO A 73 -17.64 -25.08 28.95
N ALA A 74 -17.20 -26.34 29.04
CA ALA A 74 -17.52 -27.37 28.06
C ALA A 74 -18.92 -27.97 28.26
N THR A 75 -19.40 -27.99 29.49
CA THR A 75 -20.67 -28.61 29.88
C THR A 75 -21.47 -27.71 30.80
N VAL A 76 -22.74 -28.03 30.93
CA VAL A 76 -23.67 -27.44 31.89
C VAL A 76 -24.46 -28.57 32.54
N SER A 77 -24.71 -28.48 33.85
CA SER A 77 -25.59 -29.45 34.56
C SER A 77 -27.05 -29.02 34.40
N ILE A 78 -27.84 -29.86 33.77
CA ILE A 78 -29.30 -29.67 33.58
C ILE A 78 -29.99 -30.88 34.18
N ASP A 79 -30.84 -30.69 35.20
CA ASP A 79 -31.55 -31.73 35.90
C ASP A 79 -30.59 -32.86 36.35
N ASP A 80 -29.48 -32.48 36.99
CA ASP A 80 -28.38 -33.37 37.46
C ASP A 80 -27.67 -34.17 36.34
N THR A 81 -27.86 -33.76 35.08
CA THR A 81 -27.20 -34.38 33.93
C THR A 81 -26.21 -33.41 33.30
N GLU A 82 -24.91 -33.79 33.23
CA GLU A 82 -23.89 -33.06 32.52
C GLU A 82 -24.19 -33.10 31.00
N THR A 83 -24.40 -31.93 30.42
CA THR A 83 -24.76 -31.78 29.01
C THR A 83 -23.77 -30.86 28.31
N ALA A 84 -23.34 -31.26 27.12
CA ALA A 84 -22.38 -30.48 26.35
C ALA A 84 -22.95 -29.13 25.86
N ILE A 85 -22.15 -28.08 25.94
CA ILE A 85 -22.42 -26.79 25.31
C ILE A 85 -21.78 -26.85 23.92
N THR A 86 -22.61 -26.67 22.87
CA THR A 86 -22.16 -26.87 21.48
C THR A 86 -21.99 -25.57 20.71
N THR A 87 -22.50 -24.47 21.25
CA THR A 87 -22.55 -23.21 20.52
C THR A 87 -22.13 -22.02 21.38
N LEU A 88 -21.22 -21.21 20.85
CA LEU A 88 -20.92 -19.88 21.36
C LEU A 88 -21.89 -18.88 20.70
N GLY A 89 -22.83 -18.36 21.48
CA GLY A 89 -23.73 -17.29 21.11
C GLY A 89 -23.11 -15.92 21.32
N THR A 90 -23.94 -14.89 21.44
CA THR A 90 -23.50 -13.49 21.48
C THR A 90 -23.03 -13.00 22.87
N ALA A 91 -22.61 -13.92 23.75
CA ALA A 91 -22.23 -13.63 25.15
C ALA A 91 -21.16 -12.53 25.31
N PHE A 92 -20.26 -12.41 24.34
CA PHE A 92 -19.16 -11.44 24.38
C PHE A 92 -19.32 -10.26 23.41
N ASN A 93 -20.42 -10.18 22.69
CA ASN A 93 -20.64 -9.09 21.72
C ASN A 93 -20.40 -7.71 22.37
N GLY A 94 -19.47 -6.94 21.81
CA GLY A 94 -19.10 -5.60 22.29
C GLY A 94 -18.24 -5.57 23.56
N ASN A 95 -17.79 -6.71 24.08
CA ASN A 95 -16.91 -6.75 25.24
C ASN A 95 -15.50 -6.29 24.86
N LYS A 96 -15.08 -5.15 25.40
CA LYS A 96 -13.79 -4.51 25.09
C LYS A 96 -12.65 -4.91 26.02
N PHE A 97 -12.94 -5.70 27.06
CA PHE A 97 -12.02 -5.99 28.16
C PHE A 97 -11.34 -7.36 28.01
N ILE A 98 -12.02 -8.33 27.37
CA ILE A 98 -11.42 -9.63 27.14
C ILE A 98 -10.25 -9.52 26.16
N THR A 99 -9.16 -10.21 26.50
CA THR A 99 -7.92 -10.25 25.70
C THR A 99 -7.69 -11.59 25.04
N SER A 100 -8.18 -12.70 25.62
CA SER A 100 -8.13 -14.02 25.00
C SER A 100 -9.37 -14.86 25.31
N VAL A 101 -9.75 -15.71 24.35
CA VAL A 101 -10.82 -16.70 24.51
C VAL A 101 -10.33 -18.06 24.05
N THR A 102 -10.43 -19.06 24.94
CA THR A 102 -10.21 -20.47 24.63
C THR A 102 -11.54 -21.19 24.57
N ILE A 103 -11.87 -21.74 23.41
CA ILE A 103 -13.08 -22.51 23.16
C ILE A 103 -12.70 -23.99 23.26
N PRO A 104 -13.27 -24.76 24.23
CA PRO A 104 -12.91 -26.17 24.40
C PRO A 104 -13.53 -27.07 23.32
N GLU A 105 -13.03 -28.29 23.22
CA GLU A 105 -13.62 -29.32 22.36
C GLU A 105 -15.09 -29.58 22.75
N GLY A 106 -15.90 -29.90 21.75
CA GLY A 106 -17.34 -30.07 21.87
C GLY A 106 -18.15 -28.90 21.31
N TYR A 107 -17.57 -27.70 21.23
CA TYR A 107 -18.20 -26.62 20.52
C TYR A 107 -18.10 -26.86 18.99
N THR A 108 -19.23 -26.76 18.32
CA THR A 108 -19.36 -26.98 16.88
C THR A 108 -19.67 -25.69 16.11
N THR A 109 -20.20 -24.67 16.80
CA THR A 109 -20.68 -23.44 16.18
C THR A 109 -20.29 -22.20 16.98
N ILE A 110 -19.76 -21.20 16.30
CA ILE A 110 -19.72 -19.81 16.76
C ILE A 110 -20.82 -19.08 16.00
N GLU A 111 -21.79 -18.49 16.71
CA GLU A 111 -22.88 -17.75 16.08
C GLU A 111 -22.41 -16.43 15.44
N GLY A 112 -23.27 -15.85 14.61
CA GLY A 112 -23.02 -14.54 14.02
C GLY A 112 -22.84 -13.46 15.10
N SER A 113 -21.82 -12.63 14.94
CA SER A 113 -21.45 -11.54 15.86
C SER A 113 -21.11 -11.97 17.30
N ALA A 114 -20.79 -13.24 17.54
CA ALA A 114 -20.53 -13.77 18.88
C ALA A 114 -19.44 -13.00 19.65
N LEU A 115 -18.40 -12.58 18.98
CA LEU A 115 -17.27 -11.80 19.50
C LEU A 115 -17.11 -10.44 18.76
N SER A 116 -18.14 -10.00 18.04
CA SER A 116 -18.10 -8.73 17.33
C SER A 116 -17.88 -7.55 18.29
N GLY A 117 -17.00 -6.60 17.91
CA GLY A 117 -16.66 -5.43 18.72
C GLY A 117 -15.78 -5.71 19.93
N CYS A 118 -15.22 -6.92 20.08
CA CYS A 118 -14.24 -7.25 21.10
C CYS A 118 -12.88 -6.63 20.78
N SER A 119 -12.79 -5.30 20.85
CA SER A 119 -11.60 -4.54 20.41
C SER A 119 -10.35 -4.80 21.25
N GLY A 120 -10.47 -5.37 22.46
CA GLY A 120 -9.36 -5.80 23.31
C GLY A 120 -8.85 -7.20 23.01
N LEU A 121 -9.60 -8.02 22.26
CA LEU A 121 -9.27 -9.41 21.98
C LEU A 121 -8.01 -9.50 21.11
N THR A 122 -6.96 -10.14 21.63
CA THR A 122 -5.67 -10.35 20.94
C THR A 122 -5.51 -11.77 20.43
N ALA A 123 -6.13 -12.74 21.10
CA ALA A 123 -6.00 -14.16 20.76
C ALA A 123 -7.30 -14.94 20.94
N VAL A 124 -7.53 -15.91 20.05
CA VAL A 124 -8.61 -16.90 20.18
C VAL A 124 -8.11 -18.28 19.81
N THR A 125 -8.51 -19.29 20.60
CA THR A 125 -8.27 -20.72 20.31
C THR A 125 -9.58 -21.40 19.95
N ILE A 126 -9.62 -22.01 18.77
CA ILE A 126 -10.79 -22.65 18.16
C ILE A 126 -10.54 -24.16 18.11
N PRO A 127 -11.48 -24.99 18.63
CA PRO A 127 -11.29 -26.43 18.72
C PRO A 127 -11.45 -27.14 17.37
N GLY A 128 -10.94 -28.36 17.27
CA GLY A 128 -11.08 -29.22 16.09
C GLY A 128 -12.52 -29.68 15.83
N SER A 129 -13.37 -29.72 16.85
CA SER A 129 -14.81 -30.01 16.72
C SER A 129 -15.60 -28.90 15.99
N MET A 130 -15.02 -27.71 15.77
CA MET A 130 -15.70 -26.59 15.12
C MET A 130 -16.09 -26.92 13.68
N THR A 131 -17.36 -26.69 13.35
CA THR A 131 -17.91 -26.91 12.00
C THR A 131 -18.34 -25.62 11.30
N GLN A 132 -18.67 -24.59 12.08
CA GLN A 132 -19.10 -23.30 11.51
C GLN A 132 -18.71 -22.10 12.37
N ILE A 133 -18.18 -21.06 11.71
CA ILE A 133 -17.98 -19.74 12.30
C ILE A 133 -18.90 -18.76 11.57
N GLY A 134 -19.81 -18.15 12.33
CA GLY A 134 -20.94 -17.36 11.84
C GLY A 134 -20.54 -16.00 11.23
N TYR A 135 -21.50 -15.34 10.62
CA TYR A 135 -21.33 -14.02 10.01
C TYR A 135 -20.76 -13.01 11.01
N THR A 136 -19.73 -12.25 10.60
CA THR A 136 -19.17 -11.16 11.41
C THR A 136 -18.78 -11.60 12.84
N ALA A 137 -18.43 -12.88 13.04
CA ALA A 137 -18.18 -13.43 14.38
C ALA A 137 -17.09 -12.66 15.15
N PHE A 138 -16.06 -12.17 14.47
CA PHE A 138 -14.96 -11.38 15.02
C PHE A 138 -14.90 -9.96 14.41
N ASP A 139 -16.04 -9.45 13.92
CA ASP A 139 -16.10 -8.10 13.32
C ASP A 139 -15.61 -7.03 14.30
N GLY A 140 -14.67 -6.18 13.85
CA GLY A 140 -14.13 -5.10 14.68
C GLY A 140 -13.25 -5.54 15.85
N CYS A 141 -12.74 -6.78 15.86
CA CYS A 141 -11.69 -7.22 16.79
C CYS A 141 -10.35 -6.61 16.40
N THR A 142 -10.23 -5.30 16.59
CA THR A 142 -9.12 -4.50 16.05
C THR A 142 -7.74 -4.86 16.61
N SER A 143 -7.67 -5.47 17.79
CA SER A 143 -6.43 -5.94 18.42
C SER A 143 -6.10 -7.42 18.13
N LEU A 144 -6.95 -8.14 17.39
CA LEU A 144 -6.76 -9.57 17.15
C LEU A 144 -5.53 -9.80 16.26
N THR A 145 -4.54 -10.51 16.82
CA THR A 145 -3.29 -10.88 16.14
C THR A 145 -3.14 -12.37 15.93
N THR A 146 -3.79 -13.18 16.78
CA THR A 146 -3.59 -14.63 16.81
C THR A 146 -4.92 -15.38 16.81
N VAL A 147 -5.10 -16.22 15.79
CA VAL A 147 -6.21 -17.19 15.71
C VAL A 147 -5.59 -18.58 15.56
N SER A 148 -5.75 -19.41 16.59
CA SER A 148 -5.23 -20.77 16.62
C SER A 148 -6.36 -21.78 16.39
N PHE A 149 -6.17 -22.69 15.45
CA PHE A 149 -7.13 -23.76 15.15
C PHE A 149 -6.54 -25.11 15.52
N ALA A 150 -7.32 -25.94 16.19
CA ALA A 150 -7.01 -27.36 16.33
C ALA A 150 -7.38 -28.10 15.04
N GLU A 151 -6.51 -29.02 14.63
CA GLU A 151 -6.69 -29.80 13.41
C GLU A 151 -7.68 -30.96 13.60
N ASN A 152 -8.53 -31.16 12.58
CA ASN A 152 -9.45 -32.32 12.54
C ASN A 152 -9.55 -32.80 11.07
N LYS A 153 -8.81 -33.85 10.75
CA LYS A 153 -8.70 -34.37 9.38
C LYS A 153 -10.02 -34.90 8.81
N ASP A 154 -10.90 -35.36 9.67
CA ASP A 154 -12.20 -35.93 9.30
C ASP A 154 -13.33 -34.88 9.40
N GLY A 155 -13.03 -33.68 9.85
CA GLY A 155 -13.98 -32.59 10.04
C GLY A 155 -14.22 -31.76 8.80
N THR A 156 -15.17 -30.83 8.94
CA THR A 156 -15.40 -29.76 7.97
C THR A 156 -15.61 -28.46 8.73
N LEU A 157 -14.96 -27.38 8.30
CA LEU A 157 -15.12 -26.04 8.88
C LEU A 157 -15.56 -25.05 7.79
N LYS A 158 -16.67 -24.37 8.04
CA LYS A 158 -17.18 -23.29 7.19
C LYS A 158 -17.02 -21.94 7.88
N PHE A 159 -16.50 -20.99 7.14
CA PHE A 159 -16.50 -19.60 7.52
C PHE A 159 -17.60 -18.87 6.76
N MET A 160 -18.47 -18.18 7.49
CA MET A 160 -19.49 -17.35 6.87
C MET A 160 -18.91 -16.00 6.42
N ASN A 161 -19.70 -15.15 5.80
CA ASN A 161 -19.23 -13.86 5.28
C ASN A 161 -18.69 -12.92 6.39
N LYS A 162 -17.59 -12.22 6.10
CA LYS A 162 -17.01 -11.17 6.94
C LYS A 162 -16.63 -11.62 8.36
N VAL A 163 -16.24 -12.87 8.54
CA VAL A 163 -15.89 -13.42 9.87
C VAL A 163 -14.88 -12.54 10.61
N PHE A 164 -13.81 -12.13 9.96
CA PHE A 164 -12.74 -11.29 10.52
C PHE A 164 -12.81 -9.84 10.00
N ASN A 165 -14.00 -9.34 9.66
CA ASN A 165 -14.12 -7.98 9.13
C ASN A 165 -13.51 -6.94 10.10
N GLY A 166 -12.64 -6.06 9.59
CA GLY A 166 -12.05 -5.01 10.41
C GLY A 166 -11.07 -5.48 11.50
N CYS A 167 -10.55 -6.70 11.43
CA CYS A 167 -9.44 -7.17 12.28
C CYS A 167 -8.12 -6.54 11.82
N THR A 168 -7.95 -5.24 12.11
CA THR A 168 -6.90 -4.41 11.54
C THR A 168 -5.49 -4.73 12.01
N SER A 169 -5.33 -5.52 13.09
CA SER A 169 -4.03 -6.00 13.60
C SER A 169 -3.68 -7.42 13.16
N LEU A 170 -4.57 -8.11 12.42
CA LEU A 170 -4.32 -9.48 11.96
C LEU A 170 -3.36 -9.47 10.78
N GLU A 171 -2.09 -9.84 11.04
CA GLU A 171 -1.03 -9.86 10.02
C GLU A 171 -0.97 -11.17 9.25
N SER A 172 -1.30 -12.28 9.91
CA SER A 172 -1.28 -13.60 9.27
C SER A 172 -2.26 -14.54 9.94
N ILE A 173 -2.73 -15.53 9.18
CA ILE A 173 -3.59 -16.60 9.69
C ILE A 173 -3.28 -17.90 8.94
N ASN A 174 -3.24 -19.02 9.69
CA ASN A 174 -3.17 -20.35 9.11
C ASN A 174 -4.52 -21.04 9.24
N LEU A 175 -5.20 -21.29 8.12
CA LEU A 175 -6.48 -22.00 8.10
C LEU A 175 -6.23 -23.50 8.27
N PRO A 176 -7.08 -24.19 9.06
CA PRO A 176 -6.87 -25.61 9.34
C PRO A 176 -7.22 -26.51 8.14
N ILE A 177 -6.74 -27.75 8.18
CA ILE A 177 -6.94 -28.76 7.11
C ILE A 177 -8.41 -29.01 6.78
N GLN A 178 -9.31 -28.93 7.80
CA GLN A 178 -10.75 -29.13 7.64
C GLN A 178 -11.49 -27.94 7.00
N THR A 179 -10.80 -26.90 6.57
CA THR A 179 -11.42 -25.76 5.90
C THR A 179 -12.14 -26.19 4.63
N SER A 180 -13.46 -26.06 4.63
CA SER A 180 -14.33 -26.50 3.53
C SER A 180 -15.01 -25.38 2.77
N ASP A 181 -15.18 -24.21 3.42
CA ASP A 181 -15.74 -23.02 2.80
C ASP A 181 -15.22 -21.74 3.48
N VAL A 182 -14.66 -20.83 2.69
CA VAL A 182 -14.21 -19.49 3.15
C VAL A 182 -14.82 -18.36 2.35
N ASN A 183 -15.63 -18.66 1.35
CA ASN A 183 -16.06 -17.66 0.38
C ASN A 183 -17.52 -17.81 -0.07
N GLY A 184 -18.34 -18.58 0.66
CA GLY A 184 -19.71 -18.89 0.24
C GLY A 184 -20.58 -17.66 -0.07
N ASP A 185 -20.43 -16.57 0.71
CA ASP A 185 -21.19 -15.33 0.54
C ASP A 185 -20.32 -14.07 0.50
N GLY A 186 -18.99 -14.17 0.58
CA GLY A 186 -18.08 -13.02 0.55
C GLY A 186 -16.73 -13.27 1.21
N ASN A 187 -15.86 -12.26 1.18
CA ASN A 187 -14.52 -12.34 1.77
C ASN A 187 -14.59 -12.31 3.30
N ILE A 188 -13.94 -13.27 3.95
CA ILE A 188 -13.89 -13.35 5.41
C ILE A 188 -12.92 -12.33 6.04
N PHE A 189 -12.01 -11.73 5.26
CA PHE A 189 -10.96 -10.80 5.70
C PHE A 189 -11.19 -9.35 5.25
N THR A 190 -12.40 -8.97 4.91
CA THR A 190 -12.71 -7.57 4.55
C THR A 190 -12.20 -6.61 5.64
N GLY A 191 -11.47 -5.56 5.26
CA GLY A 191 -10.96 -4.57 6.22
C GLY A 191 -9.78 -5.01 7.09
N CYS A 192 -9.20 -6.20 6.89
CA CYS A 192 -7.96 -6.64 7.54
C CYS A 192 -6.74 -5.94 6.90
N THR A 193 -6.54 -4.66 7.22
CA THR A 193 -5.55 -3.80 6.53
C THR A 193 -4.09 -4.16 6.80
N ALA A 194 -3.82 -4.92 7.86
CA ALA A 194 -2.47 -5.41 8.18
C ALA A 194 -2.17 -6.80 7.59
N LEU A 195 -3.13 -7.44 6.90
CA LEU A 195 -3.00 -8.83 6.46
C LEU A 195 -1.94 -8.99 5.38
N LYS A 196 -0.88 -9.73 5.72
CA LYS A 196 0.28 -10.02 4.84
C LYS A 196 0.24 -11.43 4.27
N SER A 197 -0.37 -12.37 5.01
CA SER A 197 -0.35 -13.78 4.61
C SER A 197 -1.56 -14.55 5.13
N VAL A 198 -2.16 -15.33 4.22
CA VAL A 198 -3.12 -16.39 4.56
C VAL A 198 -2.54 -17.71 4.09
N THR A 199 -2.28 -18.62 5.02
CA THR A 199 -1.82 -19.97 4.73
C THR A 199 -2.91 -20.99 5.02
N VAL A 200 -2.75 -22.17 4.47
CA VAL A 200 -3.66 -23.31 4.70
C VAL A 200 -2.81 -24.53 5.05
N THR A 201 -3.21 -25.28 6.08
CA THR A 201 -2.51 -26.52 6.47
C THR A 201 -2.48 -27.51 5.31
N GLU A 202 -1.31 -28.11 5.09
CA GLU A 202 -1.08 -29.08 4.02
C GLU A 202 -2.08 -30.25 4.09
N GLY A 203 -2.60 -30.63 2.92
CA GLY A 203 -3.62 -31.68 2.79
C GLY A 203 -5.05 -31.15 2.70
N CYS A 204 -5.30 -29.85 2.83
CA CYS A 204 -6.61 -29.29 2.53
C CYS A 204 -6.94 -29.51 1.05
N THR A 205 -8.12 -30.09 0.78
CA THR A 205 -8.49 -30.54 -0.57
C THR A 205 -9.00 -29.41 -1.45
N LYS A 206 -9.66 -28.41 -0.87
CA LYS A 206 -10.33 -27.32 -1.59
C LYS A 206 -9.49 -26.07 -1.71
N TYR A 207 -8.75 -25.73 -0.66
CA TYR A 207 -7.97 -24.50 -0.58
C TYR A 207 -6.47 -24.79 -0.55
N PHE A 208 -5.71 -23.82 -1.02
CA PHE A 208 -4.25 -23.80 -0.93
C PHE A 208 -3.75 -22.35 -0.87
N SER A 209 -2.53 -22.16 -0.43
CA SER A 209 -1.88 -20.87 -0.39
C SER A 209 -0.69 -20.82 -1.34
N ASP A 210 -0.51 -19.68 -1.97
CA ASP A 210 0.66 -19.37 -2.79
C ASP A 210 1.06 -17.91 -2.56
N ASN A 211 2.35 -17.67 -2.26
CA ASN A 211 2.90 -16.35 -1.96
C ASN A 211 2.06 -15.53 -0.96
N GLY A 212 1.56 -16.17 0.10
CA GLY A 212 0.76 -15.55 1.15
C GLY A 212 -0.68 -15.23 0.75
N SER A 213 -1.11 -15.58 -0.45
CA SER A 213 -2.48 -15.41 -0.93
C SER A 213 -3.26 -16.72 -0.86
N LEU A 214 -4.56 -16.62 -0.62
CA LEU A 214 -5.47 -17.76 -0.53
C LEU A 214 -6.16 -18.02 -1.86
N TYR A 215 -6.12 -19.26 -2.31
CA TYR A 215 -6.79 -19.74 -3.50
C TYR A 215 -7.71 -20.92 -3.20
N ALA A 216 -8.81 -21.01 -3.95
CA ALA A 216 -9.61 -22.21 -4.05
C ALA A 216 -9.33 -22.92 -5.38
N LYS A 217 -9.41 -24.25 -5.40
CA LYS A 217 -9.49 -24.99 -6.66
C LYS A 217 -10.90 -24.84 -7.23
N ASN A 218 -11.01 -24.63 -8.54
CA ASN A 218 -12.31 -24.70 -9.23
C ASN A 218 -12.88 -26.13 -9.14
N ASP A 219 -14.17 -26.32 -9.46
CA ASP A 219 -14.86 -27.61 -9.34
C ASP A 219 -14.20 -28.73 -10.17
N ALA A 220 -13.55 -28.38 -11.28
CA ALA A 220 -12.83 -29.31 -12.14
C ALA A 220 -11.41 -29.64 -11.59
N GLY A 221 -10.91 -28.90 -10.59
CA GLY A 221 -9.55 -29.03 -10.08
C GLY A 221 -8.45 -28.58 -11.05
N THR A 222 -8.80 -27.90 -12.13
CA THR A 222 -7.89 -27.49 -13.23
C THR A 222 -7.52 -26.01 -13.21
N GLY A 223 -8.13 -25.23 -12.33
CA GLY A 223 -7.90 -23.79 -12.20
C GLY A 223 -7.94 -23.33 -10.74
N ALA A 224 -7.32 -22.19 -10.49
CA ALA A 224 -7.30 -21.50 -9.21
C ALA A 224 -8.24 -20.29 -9.22
N ILE A 225 -9.00 -20.13 -8.16
CA ILE A 225 -9.85 -18.97 -7.87
C ILE A 225 -9.15 -18.16 -6.78
N LEU A 226 -8.78 -16.93 -7.04
CA LEU A 226 -8.19 -16.07 -6.03
C LEU A 226 -9.27 -15.64 -5.02
N CYS A 227 -9.13 -16.06 -3.77
CA CYS A 227 -10.08 -15.75 -2.68
C CYS A 227 -9.65 -14.53 -1.85
N THR A 228 -8.36 -14.44 -1.54
CA THR A 228 -7.80 -13.32 -0.76
C THR A 228 -6.35 -13.11 -1.16
N TYR A 229 -5.96 -11.88 -1.39
CA TYR A 229 -4.58 -11.52 -1.71
C TYR A 229 -3.86 -11.04 -0.43
N GLY A 230 -2.73 -11.66 -0.12
CA GLY A 230 -1.88 -11.22 0.99
C GLY A 230 -0.97 -10.07 0.57
N ASN A 231 -0.73 -9.10 1.48
CA ASN A 231 0.16 -7.96 1.24
C ASN A 231 -0.16 -7.18 -0.06
N VAL A 232 -1.40 -6.69 -0.17
CA VAL A 232 -1.91 -6.01 -1.38
C VAL A 232 -1.12 -4.73 -1.66
N PRO A 233 -0.34 -4.64 -2.76
CA PRO A 233 0.35 -3.42 -3.16
C PRO A 233 -0.60 -2.40 -3.80
N ALA A 234 -0.17 -1.14 -3.91
CA ALA A 234 -0.95 -0.11 -4.61
C ALA A 234 -1.12 -0.42 -6.09
N GLU A 235 -0.08 -0.93 -6.73
CA GLU A 235 -0.08 -1.40 -8.12
C GLU A 235 0.03 -2.92 -8.11
N LEU A 236 -1.07 -3.59 -8.41
CA LEU A 236 -1.19 -5.03 -8.30
C LEU A 236 -1.22 -5.68 -9.68
N THR A 237 -0.30 -6.63 -9.91
CA THR A 237 -0.44 -7.60 -11.00
C THR A 237 -0.84 -8.95 -10.42
N ILE A 238 -2.02 -9.45 -10.79
CA ILE A 238 -2.48 -10.77 -10.37
C ILE A 238 -1.67 -11.82 -11.10
N PRO A 239 -1.10 -12.81 -10.39
CA PRO A 239 -0.31 -13.85 -11.02
C PRO A 239 -1.18 -14.71 -11.97
N ALA A 240 -0.63 -15.07 -13.14
CA ALA A 240 -1.33 -15.91 -14.10
C ALA A 240 -1.49 -17.37 -13.61
N THR A 241 -0.64 -17.80 -12.69
CA THR A 241 -0.66 -19.15 -12.09
C THR A 241 -0.46 -19.09 -10.59
N ALA A 242 -1.05 -20.02 -9.87
CA ALA A 242 -0.85 -20.23 -8.43
C ALA A 242 -0.86 -21.73 -8.13
N GLY A 243 0.09 -22.21 -7.32
CA GLY A 243 0.21 -23.63 -6.98
C GLY A 243 0.31 -24.55 -8.21
N GLY A 244 0.86 -24.05 -9.32
CA GLY A 244 0.94 -24.78 -10.60
C GLY A 244 -0.36 -24.81 -11.40
N LEU A 245 -1.43 -24.16 -10.97
CA LEU A 245 -2.72 -24.04 -11.68
C LEU A 245 -2.86 -22.65 -12.29
N PRO A 246 -3.50 -22.49 -13.48
CA PRO A 246 -3.86 -21.18 -13.98
C PRO A 246 -4.86 -20.50 -13.05
N VAL A 247 -4.68 -19.21 -12.79
CA VAL A 247 -5.67 -18.39 -12.07
C VAL A 247 -6.78 -18.05 -13.06
N THR A 248 -7.97 -18.60 -12.84
CA THR A 248 -9.10 -18.50 -13.79
C THR A 248 -10.20 -17.58 -13.33
N ALA A 249 -10.24 -17.23 -12.04
CA ALA A 249 -11.28 -16.39 -11.50
C ALA A 249 -10.77 -15.48 -10.36
N LEU A 250 -11.42 -14.31 -10.23
CA LEU A 250 -11.44 -13.53 -9.00
C LEU A 250 -12.68 -13.92 -8.21
N GLY A 251 -12.49 -14.44 -7.00
CA GLY A 251 -13.56 -14.91 -6.14
C GLY A 251 -14.44 -13.78 -5.60
N ILE A 252 -15.53 -14.17 -4.94
CA ILE A 252 -16.52 -13.24 -4.37
C ILE A 252 -15.81 -12.29 -3.39
N MET A 253 -15.98 -10.96 -3.62
CA MET A 253 -15.49 -9.90 -2.75
C MET A 253 -13.96 -9.94 -2.48
N THR A 254 -13.16 -10.52 -3.38
CA THR A 254 -11.70 -10.70 -3.20
C THR A 254 -10.99 -9.40 -2.77
N PHE A 255 -11.32 -8.27 -3.39
CA PHE A 255 -10.78 -6.95 -3.08
C PHE A 255 -11.83 -5.96 -2.57
N TYR A 256 -12.98 -6.43 -2.12
CA TYR A 256 -14.10 -5.58 -1.69
C TYR A 256 -13.66 -4.56 -0.62
N GLU A 257 -13.99 -3.28 -0.86
CA GLU A 257 -13.61 -2.14 0.02
C GLU A 257 -12.10 -1.92 0.19
N ASN A 258 -11.26 -2.51 -0.68
CA ASN A 258 -9.82 -2.27 -0.63
C ASN A 258 -9.48 -0.86 -1.11
N LYS A 259 -8.88 -0.05 -0.23
CA LYS A 259 -8.47 1.33 -0.50
C LYS A 259 -6.97 1.49 -0.77
N ALA A 260 -6.20 0.40 -0.69
CA ALA A 260 -4.77 0.46 -0.96
C ALA A 260 -4.47 0.42 -2.47
N ILE A 261 -5.26 -0.34 -3.24
CA ILE A 261 -5.03 -0.51 -4.68
C ILE A 261 -5.40 0.74 -5.47
N THR A 262 -4.50 1.13 -6.36
CA THR A 262 -4.69 2.23 -7.33
C THR A 262 -4.71 1.73 -8.76
N SER A 263 -4.02 0.61 -9.03
CA SER A 263 -3.98 -0.06 -10.32
C SER A 263 -4.02 -1.58 -10.15
N VAL A 264 -4.77 -2.28 -11.02
CA VAL A 264 -4.82 -3.75 -11.06
C VAL A 264 -4.66 -4.24 -12.49
N THR A 265 -3.70 -5.14 -12.71
CA THR A 265 -3.57 -5.90 -13.96
C THR A 265 -4.02 -7.33 -13.73
N VAL A 266 -5.01 -7.75 -14.49
CA VAL A 266 -5.63 -9.08 -14.45
C VAL A 266 -5.16 -9.88 -15.65
N PRO A 267 -4.50 -11.05 -15.46
CA PRO A 267 -3.93 -11.82 -16.55
C PRO A 267 -5.00 -12.44 -17.48
N ALA A 268 -4.61 -12.79 -18.70
CA ALA A 268 -5.49 -13.34 -19.71
C ALA A 268 -6.19 -14.66 -19.29
N SER A 269 -5.61 -15.39 -18.34
CA SER A 269 -6.20 -16.64 -17.82
C SER A 269 -7.45 -16.41 -16.96
N VAL A 270 -7.65 -15.20 -16.43
CA VAL A 270 -8.83 -14.86 -15.61
C VAL A 270 -9.98 -14.48 -16.52
N THR A 271 -10.97 -15.34 -16.59
CA THR A 271 -12.17 -15.16 -17.40
C THR A 271 -13.46 -15.07 -16.59
N VAL A 272 -13.39 -15.22 -15.26
CA VAL A 272 -14.53 -15.13 -14.36
C VAL A 272 -14.26 -14.08 -13.29
N PHE A 273 -15.17 -13.12 -13.19
CA PHE A 273 -15.18 -12.08 -12.15
C PHE A 273 -16.41 -12.30 -11.29
N GLU A 274 -16.21 -12.88 -10.13
CA GLU A 274 -17.29 -13.17 -9.20
C GLU A 274 -17.91 -11.90 -8.61
N ARG A 275 -19.02 -12.06 -7.90
CA ARG A 275 -19.80 -10.97 -7.28
C ARG A 275 -18.89 -10.03 -6.46
N MET A 276 -18.96 -8.72 -6.77
CA MET A 276 -18.30 -7.62 -6.05
C MET A 276 -16.78 -7.77 -5.88
N CYS A 277 -16.09 -8.53 -6.75
CA CYS A 277 -14.67 -8.88 -6.57
C CYS A 277 -13.73 -7.66 -6.49
N LEU A 278 -14.03 -6.56 -7.17
CA LEU A 278 -13.28 -5.29 -7.14
C LEU A 278 -14.17 -4.09 -6.76
N SER A 279 -15.32 -4.33 -6.13
CA SER A 279 -16.24 -3.26 -5.78
C SER A 279 -15.79 -2.46 -4.56
N TYR A 280 -16.15 -1.18 -4.56
CA TYR A 280 -15.82 -0.20 -3.51
C TYR A 280 -14.32 0.03 -3.31
N CYS A 281 -13.52 -0.30 -4.32
CA CYS A 281 -12.09 0.06 -4.41
C CYS A 281 -11.96 1.54 -4.80
N SER A 282 -12.25 2.46 -3.86
CA SER A 282 -12.43 3.89 -4.14
C SER A 282 -11.18 4.63 -4.65
N ASN A 283 -10.00 4.00 -4.58
CA ASN A 283 -8.75 4.53 -5.11
C ASN A 283 -8.30 3.84 -6.40
N LEU A 284 -9.02 2.80 -6.88
CA LEU A 284 -8.66 2.08 -8.10
C LEU A 284 -8.99 2.91 -9.33
N LYS A 285 -7.96 3.49 -9.94
CA LYS A 285 -8.04 4.33 -11.14
C LYS A 285 -7.82 3.56 -12.43
N THR A 286 -6.98 2.52 -12.40
CA THR A 286 -6.62 1.75 -13.59
C THR A 286 -6.89 0.27 -13.38
N LEU A 287 -7.72 -0.30 -14.24
CA LEU A 287 -7.97 -1.74 -14.28
C LEU A 287 -7.64 -2.26 -15.68
N VAL A 288 -6.70 -3.19 -15.78
CA VAL A 288 -6.29 -3.80 -17.05
C VAL A 288 -6.77 -5.25 -17.10
N LEU A 289 -7.63 -5.57 -18.05
CA LEU A 289 -8.14 -6.91 -18.28
C LEU A 289 -7.49 -7.47 -19.54
N GLN A 290 -6.60 -8.44 -19.37
CA GLN A 290 -5.85 -9.05 -20.48
C GLN A 290 -6.60 -10.23 -21.13
N CYS A 291 -7.81 -10.59 -20.65
CA CYS A 291 -8.61 -11.66 -21.27
C CYS A 291 -9.01 -11.26 -22.70
N GLU A 292 -8.82 -12.20 -23.65
CA GLU A 292 -9.15 -12.00 -25.07
C GLU A 292 -10.58 -12.41 -25.42
N THR A 293 -11.26 -13.10 -24.52
CA THR A 293 -12.66 -13.52 -24.66
C THR A 293 -13.53 -12.80 -23.65
N ALA A 294 -14.81 -12.60 -23.99
CA ALA A 294 -15.80 -11.99 -23.10
C ALA A 294 -15.83 -12.68 -21.73
N PRO A 295 -15.53 -11.96 -20.63
CA PRO A 295 -15.49 -12.59 -19.32
C PRO A 295 -16.91 -12.86 -18.78
N GLU A 296 -17.01 -13.88 -17.93
CA GLU A 296 -18.20 -14.08 -17.09
C GLU A 296 -18.17 -13.08 -15.94
N LEU A 297 -19.23 -12.26 -15.83
CA LEU A 297 -19.36 -11.22 -14.83
C LEU A 297 -20.45 -11.57 -13.82
N GLY A 298 -20.06 -11.72 -12.57
CA GLY A 298 -20.97 -11.79 -11.44
C GLY A 298 -21.67 -10.44 -11.17
N SER A 299 -22.48 -10.37 -10.13
CA SER A 299 -23.19 -9.12 -9.81
C SER A 299 -22.23 -8.04 -9.29
N SER A 300 -22.26 -6.86 -9.93
CA SER A 300 -21.53 -5.66 -9.48
C SER A 300 -20.01 -5.85 -9.30
N PRO A 301 -19.27 -6.43 -10.26
CA PRO A 301 -17.85 -6.76 -10.04
C PRO A 301 -16.96 -5.52 -9.87
N PHE A 302 -17.33 -4.36 -10.45
CA PHE A 302 -16.51 -3.15 -10.55
C PHE A 302 -17.22 -1.89 -9.99
N THR A 303 -18.24 -2.04 -9.14
CA THR A 303 -19.01 -0.91 -8.61
C THR A 303 -18.16 -0.01 -7.70
N SER A 304 -18.34 1.32 -7.80
CA SER A 304 -17.68 2.30 -6.91
C SER A 304 -16.15 2.21 -6.88
N MET A 305 -15.52 2.05 -8.03
CA MET A 305 -14.12 2.34 -8.25
C MET A 305 -13.87 3.86 -8.12
N ALA A 306 -12.64 4.33 -8.26
CA ALA A 306 -12.30 5.74 -8.24
C ALA A 306 -13.10 6.54 -9.31
N THR A 307 -13.40 7.80 -9.03
CA THR A 307 -13.86 8.74 -10.07
C THR A 307 -12.82 8.83 -11.18
N ASP A 308 -13.29 8.90 -12.43
CA ASP A 308 -12.45 8.96 -13.63
C ASP A 308 -11.52 7.73 -13.81
N SER A 309 -11.98 6.57 -13.31
CA SER A 309 -11.29 5.30 -13.52
C SER A 309 -11.36 4.87 -14.99
N VAL A 310 -10.31 4.16 -15.43
CA VAL A 310 -10.21 3.59 -16.77
C VAL A 310 -10.09 2.06 -16.68
N ILE A 311 -10.91 1.35 -17.45
CA ILE A 311 -10.80 -0.09 -17.64
C ILE A 311 -10.22 -0.33 -19.04
N TYR A 312 -9.01 -0.84 -19.12
CA TYR A 312 -8.38 -1.25 -20.35
C TYR A 312 -8.72 -2.72 -20.62
N VAL A 313 -9.09 -3.02 -21.87
CA VAL A 313 -9.49 -4.36 -22.30
C VAL A 313 -8.76 -4.77 -23.57
N ALA A 314 -8.54 -6.05 -23.78
CA ALA A 314 -7.75 -6.56 -24.89
C ALA A 314 -8.36 -6.26 -26.28
N ASN A 315 -9.68 -6.23 -26.38
CA ASN A 315 -10.41 -6.04 -27.65
C ASN A 315 -11.83 -5.52 -27.44
N GLN A 316 -12.53 -5.21 -28.55
CA GLN A 316 -13.87 -4.65 -28.53
C GLN A 316 -14.92 -5.62 -27.99
N ASP A 317 -14.77 -6.93 -28.22
CA ASP A 317 -15.72 -7.93 -27.72
C ASP A 317 -15.75 -7.95 -26.18
N VAL A 318 -14.60 -7.81 -25.54
CA VAL A 318 -14.49 -7.68 -24.07
C VAL A 318 -15.11 -6.36 -23.59
N ALA A 319 -14.85 -5.25 -24.29
CA ALA A 319 -15.46 -3.96 -23.99
C ALA A 319 -17.00 -4.05 -24.03
N ASP A 320 -17.53 -4.61 -25.09
CA ASP A 320 -18.98 -4.76 -25.32
C ASP A 320 -19.62 -5.68 -24.27
N ALA A 321 -18.93 -6.74 -23.83
CA ALA A 321 -19.38 -7.62 -22.77
C ALA A 321 -19.56 -6.88 -21.45
N ILE A 322 -18.62 -5.98 -21.10
CA ILE A 322 -18.70 -5.17 -19.87
C ILE A 322 -19.80 -4.12 -19.99
N ILE A 323 -19.87 -3.38 -21.11
CA ILE A 323 -20.84 -2.30 -21.34
C ILE A 323 -22.27 -2.85 -21.38
N ASN A 324 -22.50 -4.01 -22.03
CA ASN A 324 -23.81 -4.60 -22.23
C ASN A 324 -24.21 -5.60 -21.15
N SER A 325 -23.35 -5.82 -20.13
CA SER A 325 -23.71 -6.70 -19.04
C SER A 325 -25.01 -6.23 -18.37
N SER A 326 -25.88 -7.19 -18.01
CA SER A 326 -27.14 -6.89 -17.29
C SER A 326 -26.90 -6.21 -15.94
N TYR A 327 -25.69 -6.24 -15.45
CA TYR A 327 -25.20 -5.59 -14.24
C TYR A 327 -24.41 -4.31 -14.61
N LYS A 328 -25.10 -3.29 -15.15
CA LYS A 328 -24.52 -1.97 -15.52
C LYS A 328 -23.98 -1.19 -14.31
N TYR A 329 -22.96 -1.69 -13.69
CA TYR A 329 -22.37 -1.05 -12.50
C TYR A 329 -20.93 -0.58 -12.73
N THR A 330 -20.63 -0.07 -13.92
CA THR A 330 -19.48 0.83 -14.04
C THR A 330 -19.82 2.14 -13.36
N PRO A 331 -18.94 2.71 -12.56
CA PRO A 331 -19.14 4.07 -12.00
C PRO A 331 -19.49 5.05 -13.12
N ALA A 332 -20.31 6.06 -12.84
CA ALA A 332 -20.82 6.98 -13.84
C ALA A 332 -19.75 7.69 -14.69
N ASN A 333 -18.49 7.69 -14.24
CA ASN A 333 -17.35 8.33 -14.90
C ASN A 333 -16.24 7.31 -15.27
N THR A 334 -16.55 6.03 -15.34
CA THR A 334 -15.56 5.01 -15.77
C THR A 334 -15.51 4.96 -17.30
N THR A 335 -14.31 5.10 -17.85
CA THR A 335 -14.06 4.94 -19.29
C THR A 335 -13.57 3.52 -19.58
N ILE A 336 -14.10 2.87 -20.64
CA ILE A 336 -13.59 1.59 -21.12
C ILE A 336 -12.80 1.86 -22.40
N LYS A 337 -11.57 1.40 -22.47
CA LYS A 337 -10.66 1.58 -23.60
C LYS A 337 -10.14 0.23 -24.10
N VAL A 338 -10.08 0.07 -25.42
CA VAL A 338 -9.44 -1.10 -26.04
C VAL A 338 -7.94 -0.82 -26.16
N GLY A 339 -7.12 -1.75 -25.71
CA GLY A 339 -5.67 -1.67 -25.71
C GLY A 339 -5.07 -1.82 -24.29
N THR A 340 -3.82 -1.56 -24.16
CA THR A 340 -3.13 -1.48 -22.85
C THR A 340 -2.98 -0.02 -22.44
N PRO A 341 -2.87 0.28 -21.14
CA PRO A 341 -2.39 1.60 -20.73
C PRO A 341 -1.10 1.90 -21.50
N SER A 342 -0.98 3.11 -22.06
CA SER A 342 0.33 3.57 -22.50
C SER A 342 1.33 3.35 -21.38
N ALA A 343 2.52 2.89 -21.72
CA ALA A 343 3.58 2.73 -20.72
C ALA A 343 3.65 4.03 -19.90
N THR A 344 3.68 3.88 -18.57
CA THR A 344 3.66 5.05 -17.68
C THR A 344 4.80 5.97 -18.07
N THR A 345 4.51 7.21 -18.41
CA THR A 345 5.55 8.21 -18.69
C THR A 345 6.51 8.22 -17.51
N ALA A 346 7.76 7.95 -17.78
CA ALA A 346 8.82 7.99 -16.77
C ALA A 346 10.03 8.70 -17.39
N ALA A 347 10.73 9.48 -16.58
CA ALA A 347 11.98 10.10 -17.01
C ALA A 347 12.94 10.20 -15.82
N SER A 348 14.24 10.10 -16.10
CA SER A 348 15.29 10.45 -15.16
C SER A 348 16.24 11.46 -15.79
N VAL A 349 16.75 12.39 -14.97
CA VAL A 349 17.47 13.56 -15.45
C VAL A 349 18.66 13.87 -14.56
N SER A 350 19.69 14.46 -15.17
CA SER A 350 20.88 14.91 -14.45
C SER A 350 21.41 16.24 -15.01
N LEU A 351 22.20 16.91 -14.18
CA LEU A 351 22.89 18.15 -14.51
C LEU A 351 24.41 17.92 -14.40
N LYS A 352 25.16 18.41 -15.39
CA LYS A 352 26.63 18.34 -15.40
C LYS A 352 27.22 19.72 -15.65
N ALA A 353 28.38 19.96 -15.07
CA ALA A 353 29.17 21.15 -15.41
C ALA A 353 29.70 21.02 -16.86
N ALA A 354 29.52 22.04 -17.66
CA ALA A 354 30.01 22.09 -19.05
C ALA A 354 31.23 23.02 -19.20
N GLY A 355 31.49 23.88 -18.22
CA GLY A 355 32.69 24.69 -18.13
C GLY A 355 32.46 26.20 -18.13
N TYR A 356 33.57 26.95 -18.22
CA TYR A 356 33.62 28.40 -18.25
C TYR A 356 34.40 28.87 -19.47
N ALA A 357 33.85 29.82 -20.19
CA ALA A 357 34.49 30.49 -21.31
C ALA A 357 33.87 31.88 -21.56
N ASP A 358 34.67 32.84 -21.96
CA ASP A 358 34.23 34.19 -22.38
C ASP A 358 33.31 34.90 -21.37
N GLY A 359 33.63 34.79 -20.05
CA GLY A 359 32.81 35.40 -19.00
C GLY A 359 31.47 34.72 -18.77
N LYS A 360 31.31 33.47 -19.21
CA LYS A 360 30.06 32.72 -19.09
C LYS A 360 30.32 31.31 -18.54
N VAL A 361 29.45 30.85 -17.63
CA VAL A 361 29.42 29.46 -17.17
C VAL A 361 28.36 28.67 -17.94
N SER A 362 28.61 27.42 -18.17
CA SER A 362 27.70 26.54 -18.88
C SER A 362 27.44 25.25 -18.11
N PHE A 363 26.19 24.78 -18.16
CA PHE A 363 25.72 23.52 -17.56
C PHE A 363 24.98 22.71 -18.62
N ASP A 364 25.25 21.44 -18.69
CA ASP A 364 24.56 20.51 -19.57
C ASP A 364 23.46 19.77 -18.81
N LEU A 365 22.23 19.84 -19.31
CA LEU A 365 21.09 19.10 -18.83
C LEU A 365 20.94 17.82 -19.66
N TYR A 366 20.89 16.68 -18.97
CA TYR A 366 20.73 15.37 -19.56
C TYR A 366 19.39 14.76 -19.21
N LEU A 367 18.84 14.05 -20.19
CA LEU A 367 17.78 13.08 -20.03
C LEU A 367 18.48 11.71 -19.94
N ASP A 368 18.59 11.13 -18.73
CA ASP A 368 19.36 9.91 -18.51
C ASP A 368 18.58 8.67 -18.98
N SER A 369 17.25 8.70 -18.85
CA SER A 369 16.34 7.75 -19.47
C SER A 369 14.95 8.36 -19.59
N ALA A 370 14.17 7.89 -20.54
CA ALA A 370 12.75 8.24 -20.64
C ALA A 370 11.95 7.16 -21.36
N THR A 371 10.71 6.98 -20.94
CA THR A 371 9.72 6.11 -21.57
C THR A 371 8.47 6.93 -21.83
N GLU A 372 7.91 6.80 -23.04
CA GLU A 372 6.67 7.48 -23.45
C GLU A 372 6.69 9.00 -23.17
N LEU A 373 7.82 9.68 -23.48
CA LEU A 373 8.02 11.10 -23.26
C LEU A 373 7.59 11.91 -24.46
N ASN A 374 6.70 12.89 -24.28
CA ASN A 374 6.37 13.91 -25.28
C ASN A 374 6.75 15.31 -24.81
N ALA A 375 6.69 15.55 -23.51
CA ALA A 375 7.07 16.84 -22.92
C ALA A 375 7.82 16.66 -21.61
N ALA A 376 8.77 17.56 -21.35
CA ALA A 376 9.51 17.63 -20.10
C ALA A 376 9.59 19.09 -19.62
N MET A 377 9.58 19.27 -18.29
CA MET A 377 9.72 20.56 -17.63
C MET A 377 10.79 20.48 -16.56
N PHE A 378 11.66 21.47 -16.51
CA PHE A 378 12.72 21.58 -15.51
C PHE A 378 12.67 22.93 -14.84
N GLN A 379 12.94 22.98 -13.56
CA GLN A 379 13.18 24.19 -12.82
C GLN A 379 14.61 24.17 -12.27
N LEU A 380 15.45 25.04 -12.80
CA LEU A 380 16.84 25.23 -12.37
C LEU A 380 16.92 26.46 -11.46
N ARG A 381 17.82 26.41 -10.49
CA ARG A 381 18.08 27.47 -9.53
C ARG A 381 19.56 27.81 -9.49
N PHE A 382 19.87 29.10 -9.50
CA PHE A 382 21.21 29.69 -9.46
C PHE A 382 21.23 30.80 -8.39
N ASP A 383 22.44 31.23 -8.01
CA ASP A 383 22.62 32.40 -7.18
C ASP A 383 22.58 33.68 -8.07
N ALA A 384 21.59 34.54 -7.87
CA ALA A 384 21.45 35.77 -8.60
C ALA A 384 22.54 36.81 -8.26
N ALA A 385 23.32 36.61 -7.20
CA ALA A 385 24.50 37.45 -6.92
C ALA A 385 25.68 37.13 -7.85
N GLN A 386 25.72 35.89 -8.38
CA GLN A 386 26.84 35.40 -9.19
C GLN A 386 26.59 35.49 -10.70
N VAL A 387 25.36 35.24 -11.17
CA VAL A 387 25.03 35.13 -12.58
C VAL A 387 23.85 36.03 -12.96
N THR A 388 23.74 36.31 -14.26
CA THR A 388 22.56 36.94 -14.85
C THR A 388 21.80 35.98 -15.76
N GLU A 389 20.62 36.38 -16.23
CA GLU A 389 19.83 35.59 -17.19
C GLU A 389 20.68 35.19 -18.40
N GLY A 390 20.56 33.91 -18.76
CA GLY A 390 21.37 33.29 -19.78
C GLY A 390 20.57 32.85 -21.01
N THR A 391 21.19 31.96 -21.77
CA THR A 391 20.61 31.32 -22.94
C THR A 391 20.50 29.84 -22.76
N VAL A 392 19.51 29.22 -23.41
CA VAL A 392 19.31 27.78 -23.48
C VAL A 392 19.47 27.34 -24.93
N THR A 393 20.42 26.44 -25.15
CA THR A 393 20.63 25.83 -26.48
C THR A 393 20.17 24.40 -26.43
N VAL A 394 19.07 24.09 -27.12
CA VAL A 394 18.53 22.75 -27.22
C VAL A 394 19.44 21.88 -28.07
N ALA A 395 19.87 20.74 -27.56
CA ALA A 395 20.78 19.83 -28.24
C ALA A 395 20.00 18.68 -28.93
N ASP A 396 18.90 18.22 -28.35
CA ASP A 396 18.07 17.17 -28.93
C ASP A 396 17.01 17.78 -29.87
N SER A 397 17.17 17.51 -31.16
CA SER A 397 16.28 18.01 -32.23
C SER A 397 14.89 17.35 -32.24
N SER A 398 14.67 16.30 -31.43
CA SER A 398 13.36 15.68 -31.29
C SER A 398 12.35 16.59 -30.59
N PHE A 399 12.84 17.56 -29.78
CA PHE A 399 12.01 18.56 -29.14
C PHE A 399 11.92 19.82 -30.02
N THR A 400 10.75 20.07 -30.58
CA THR A 400 10.48 21.10 -31.56
C THR A 400 9.70 22.30 -31.01
N ASN A 401 9.06 22.14 -29.84
CA ASN A 401 8.29 23.16 -29.16
C ASN A 401 8.88 23.44 -27.78
N ASN A 402 9.82 24.39 -27.72
CA ASN A 402 10.58 24.66 -26.50
C ASN A 402 10.33 26.08 -26.01
N ASN A 403 10.25 26.25 -24.71
CA ASN A 403 10.08 27.55 -24.06
C ASN A 403 10.94 27.60 -22.79
N TYR A 404 11.46 28.76 -22.43
CA TYR A 404 12.16 28.98 -21.18
C TYR A 404 11.92 30.37 -20.64
N VAL A 405 11.77 30.46 -19.31
CA VAL A 405 11.48 31.71 -18.59
C VAL A 405 12.43 31.86 -17.42
N TRP A 406 13.06 33.03 -17.32
CA TRP A 406 13.92 33.43 -16.23
C TRP A 406 13.14 34.27 -15.22
N THR A 407 13.39 34.07 -13.94
CA THR A 407 12.76 34.82 -12.86
C THR A 407 13.73 35.03 -11.71
N ALA A 408 14.07 36.27 -11.41
CA ALA A 408 14.77 36.60 -10.18
C ALA A 408 13.77 36.55 -9.01
N LYS A 409 14.18 35.96 -7.90
CA LYS A 409 13.37 35.79 -6.68
C LYS A 409 13.84 36.74 -5.56
N GLU A 410 12.94 37.07 -4.66
CA GLU A 410 13.26 37.91 -3.49
C GLU A 410 14.27 37.24 -2.54
N ASP A 411 14.40 35.92 -2.57
CA ASP A 411 15.36 35.15 -1.79
C ASP A 411 16.79 35.17 -2.36
N GLY A 412 17.06 35.99 -3.38
CA GLY A 412 18.36 36.11 -4.02
C GLY A 412 18.66 35.02 -5.05
N SER A 413 17.72 34.14 -5.36
CA SER A 413 17.92 33.13 -6.40
C SER A 413 17.45 33.62 -7.77
N LEU A 414 18.15 33.18 -8.83
CA LEU A 414 17.71 33.23 -10.22
C LEU A 414 17.16 31.85 -10.60
N THR A 415 15.92 31.80 -11.03
CA THR A 415 15.26 30.56 -11.42
C THR A 415 15.03 30.55 -12.94
N ALA A 416 15.39 29.45 -13.60
CA ALA A 416 15.02 29.17 -14.99
C ALA A 416 13.98 28.02 -15.01
N VAL A 417 12.83 28.26 -15.65
CA VAL A 417 11.86 27.23 -15.98
C VAL A 417 12.01 26.90 -17.44
N LEU A 418 12.37 25.68 -17.77
CA LEU A 418 12.57 25.19 -19.13
C LEU A 418 11.49 24.17 -19.44
N GLN A 419 10.87 24.34 -20.59
CA GLN A 419 9.85 23.42 -21.11
C GLN A 419 10.30 22.95 -22.49
N PHE A 420 10.28 21.64 -22.67
CA PHE A 420 10.60 20.94 -23.90
C PHE A 420 9.39 20.14 -24.33
N GLY A 421 8.98 20.27 -25.58
CA GLY A 421 7.84 19.56 -26.13
C GLY A 421 8.10 19.09 -27.55
N LYS A 422 7.51 17.95 -27.90
CA LYS A 422 7.45 17.43 -29.25
C LYS A 422 6.12 17.85 -29.88
N THR A 423 6.13 18.15 -31.18
CA THR A 423 4.90 18.39 -31.94
C THR A 423 4.36 17.07 -32.45
N GLY A 424 3.08 16.78 -32.16
CA GLY A 424 2.40 15.53 -32.55
C GLY A 424 2.23 14.54 -31.38
N ASP A 425 1.54 13.43 -31.65
CA ASP A 425 1.10 12.44 -30.64
C ASP A 425 2.08 11.27 -30.46
N GLU A 426 3.27 11.35 -31.04
CA GLU A 426 4.28 10.30 -30.86
C GLU A 426 5.10 10.57 -29.61
N ASN A 427 5.28 9.54 -28.78
CA ASN A 427 6.15 9.56 -27.62
C ASN A 427 7.58 9.12 -27.96
N LEU A 428 8.54 9.57 -27.17
CA LEU A 428 9.95 9.25 -27.28
C LEU A 428 10.36 8.30 -26.16
N THR A 429 11.24 7.36 -26.47
CA THR A 429 11.88 6.48 -25.49
C THR A 429 13.38 6.60 -25.63
N TYR A 430 14.07 6.79 -24.51
CA TYR A 430 15.52 6.88 -24.42
C TYR A 430 16.01 5.84 -23.41
N GLU A 431 16.83 4.93 -23.86
CA GLU A 431 17.45 3.89 -23.01
C GLU A 431 18.84 4.33 -22.49
N GLU A 432 19.45 5.30 -23.16
CA GLU A 432 20.75 5.87 -22.82
C GLU A 432 20.65 7.37 -22.55
N SER A 433 21.59 7.89 -21.77
CA SER A 433 21.65 9.32 -21.42
C SER A 433 21.94 10.19 -22.66
N VAL A 434 21.04 11.13 -22.92
CA VAL A 434 21.11 12.07 -24.04
C VAL A 434 21.18 13.49 -23.52
N LYS A 435 22.08 14.31 -24.09
CA LYS A 435 22.12 15.75 -23.76
C LYS A 435 20.91 16.45 -24.36
N LEU A 436 20.06 16.99 -23.48
CA LEU A 436 18.84 17.69 -23.86
C LEU A 436 19.11 19.14 -24.20
N ALA A 437 19.89 19.83 -23.38
CA ALA A 437 20.21 21.25 -23.59
C ALA A 437 21.52 21.65 -22.87
N THR A 438 22.09 22.77 -23.34
CA THR A 438 23.13 23.51 -22.63
C THR A 438 22.57 24.84 -22.15
N ILE A 439 22.73 25.14 -20.86
CA ILE A 439 22.35 26.38 -20.21
C ILE A 439 23.61 27.23 -20.02
N THR A 440 23.70 28.39 -20.62
CA THR A 440 24.87 29.30 -20.57
C THR A 440 24.48 30.62 -19.93
N LEU A 441 25.18 31.00 -18.85
CA LEU A 441 24.87 32.19 -18.05
C LEU A 441 26.07 33.13 -18.01
N PRO A 442 25.89 34.41 -18.29
CA PRO A 442 26.91 35.42 -18.04
C PRO A 442 27.19 35.54 -16.53
N LEU A 443 28.47 35.57 -16.17
CA LEU A 443 28.89 35.93 -14.81
C LEU A 443 28.76 37.43 -14.59
N LYS A 444 28.51 37.83 -13.36
CA LYS A 444 28.68 39.21 -12.92
C LYS A 444 30.16 39.53 -12.71
N ASP A 445 30.49 40.80 -12.80
CA ASP A 445 31.87 41.25 -12.65
C ASP A 445 32.44 40.87 -11.26
N GLY A 446 33.67 40.38 -11.27
CA GLY A 446 34.42 40.03 -10.06
C GLY A 446 33.96 38.71 -9.37
N VAL A 447 33.09 37.93 -9.98
CA VAL A 447 32.64 36.66 -9.40
C VAL A 447 33.69 35.57 -9.60
N THR A 448 34.09 34.93 -8.51
CA THR A 448 35.00 33.77 -8.45
C THR A 448 34.45 32.70 -7.54
N GLY A 449 35.09 31.52 -7.51
CA GLY A 449 34.66 30.38 -6.71
C GLY A 449 33.62 29.51 -7.43
N ASN A 450 32.91 28.71 -6.67
CA ASN A 450 31.94 27.76 -7.22
C ASN A 450 30.65 28.44 -7.66
N ILE A 451 30.33 28.31 -8.93
CA ILE A 451 29.04 28.69 -9.51
C ILE A 451 28.20 27.41 -9.61
N THR A 452 27.15 27.33 -8.82
CA THR A 452 26.35 26.10 -8.72
C THR A 452 24.98 26.28 -9.38
N ALA A 453 24.61 25.31 -10.20
CA ALA A 453 23.27 25.11 -10.70
C ALA A 453 22.59 23.95 -9.98
N THR A 454 21.30 24.07 -9.67
CA THR A 454 20.53 23.02 -9.00
C THR A 454 19.23 22.76 -9.74
N ILE A 455 18.91 21.51 -10.06
CA ILE A 455 17.56 21.11 -10.48
C ILE A 455 16.69 21.06 -9.23
N SER A 456 15.77 22.00 -9.11
CA SER A 456 14.83 22.06 -7.98
C SER A 456 13.52 21.32 -8.25
N LYS A 457 13.18 21.10 -9.53
CA LYS A 457 12.02 20.32 -9.96
C LYS A 457 12.24 19.80 -11.38
N ALA A 458 11.78 18.59 -11.64
CA ALA A 458 11.70 18.00 -12.97
C ALA A 458 10.38 17.23 -13.12
N ALA A 459 9.79 17.29 -14.30
CA ALA A 459 8.54 16.60 -14.59
C ALA A 459 8.47 16.18 -16.07
N ALA A 460 7.76 15.11 -16.34
CA ALA A 460 7.60 14.51 -17.66
C ALA A 460 6.12 14.25 -17.97
N ALA A 461 5.76 14.30 -19.25
CA ALA A 461 4.42 13.95 -19.72
C ALA A 461 4.50 13.23 -21.06
N GLY A 462 3.61 12.27 -21.29
CA GLY A 462 3.36 11.65 -22.59
C GLY A 462 2.42 12.45 -23.47
N ALA A 463 2.17 11.97 -24.69
CA ALA A 463 1.20 12.56 -25.63
C ALA A 463 0.01 11.60 -25.86
N GLY A 464 -1.08 12.17 -26.44
CA GLY A 464 -2.28 11.45 -26.85
C GLY A 464 -3.38 11.44 -25.78
N GLU A 465 -4.56 10.96 -26.15
CA GLU A 465 -5.72 10.88 -25.25
C GLU A 465 -5.48 9.92 -24.05
N ASP A 466 -4.50 9.02 -24.20
CA ASP A 466 -4.09 8.04 -23.20
C ASP A 466 -2.85 8.47 -22.42
N ALA A 467 -2.30 9.66 -22.70
CA ALA A 467 -1.21 10.22 -21.91
C ALA A 467 -1.67 10.35 -20.45
N GLY A 468 -0.99 9.67 -19.57
CA GLY A 468 -1.20 9.80 -18.13
C GLY A 468 -0.97 11.24 -17.66
N PRO A 469 -1.32 11.56 -16.41
CA PRO A 469 -1.01 12.87 -15.83
C PRO A 469 0.51 13.12 -15.89
N GLN A 470 0.88 14.40 -15.93
CA GLN A 470 2.27 14.80 -15.74
C GLN A 470 2.85 14.13 -14.48
N VAL A 471 4.00 13.47 -14.63
CA VAL A 471 4.69 12.76 -13.52
C VAL A 471 5.97 13.50 -13.15
N ASP A 472 6.39 13.35 -11.90
CA ASP A 472 7.69 13.86 -11.48
C ASP A 472 8.79 12.98 -12.09
N ALA A 473 9.78 13.63 -12.75
CA ALA A 473 10.95 12.92 -13.25
C ALA A 473 11.96 12.70 -12.12
N ALA A 474 12.60 11.53 -12.12
CA ALA A 474 13.66 11.23 -11.16
C ALA A 474 14.89 12.11 -11.44
N ILE A 475 15.44 12.75 -10.40
CA ILE A 475 16.65 13.55 -10.49
C ILE A 475 17.84 12.71 -10.01
N THR A 476 18.68 12.26 -10.94
CA THR A 476 19.84 11.41 -10.65
C THR A 476 21.05 12.23 -10.19
N THR A 477 21.23 13.44 -10.74
CA THR A 477 22.22 14.41 -10.28
C THR A 477 21.56 15.78 -10.21
N ALA A 478 21.28 16.24 -8.99
CA ALA A 478 20.53 17.49 -8.77
C ALA A 478 21.36 18.74 -8.94
N THR A 479 22.67 18.68 -8.68
CA THR A 479 23.57 19.85 -8.66
C THR A 479 24.80 19.63 -9.51
N ALA A 480 25.24 20.71 -10.14
CA ALA A 480 26.53 20.78 -10.81
C ALA A 480 27.19 22.11 -10.49
N SER A 481 28.52 22.15 -10.40
CA SER A 481 29.26 23.38 -10.13
C SER A 481 30.40 23.56 -11.13
N VAL A 482 30.60 24.79 -11.56
CA VAL A 482 31.76 25.24 -12.33
C VAL A 482 32.59 26.13 -11.42
N PHE A 483 33.85 25.80 -11.25
CA PHE A 483 34.78 26.61 -10.47
C PHE A 483 35.39 27.71 -11.32
N ILE A 484 35.37 28.94 -10.82
CA ILE A 484 35.98 30.11 -11.44
C ILE A 484 37.18 30.52 -10.61
N ALA A 485 38.36 30.32 -11.17
CA ALA A 485 39.60 30.68 -10.51
C ALA A 485 39.67 32.15 -10.17
N SER A 486 40.20 32.48 -9.01
CA SER A 486 40.71 33.79 -8.66
C SER A 486 42.23 33.70 -8.68
N TYR A 487 42.89 34.39 -9.56
CA TYR A 487 44.37 34.41 -9.59
C TYR A 487 44.95 35.54 -8.74
N ASP A 488 44.14 36.42 -8.18
CA ASP A 488 44.50 37.41 -7.13
C ASP A 488 44.42 36.71 -5.78
N VAL A 489 45.45 35.96 -5.46
CA VAL A 489 45.53 35.10 -4.26
C VAL A 489 45.71 35.91 -2.99
N ASN A 490 46.43 37.05 -3.09
CA ASN A 490 46.69 37.94 -1.94
C ASN A 490 45.61 39.00 -1.72
N GLY A 491 44.62 39.14 -2.65
CA GLY A 491 43.48 40.06 -2.56
C GLY A 491 43.86 41.54 -2.73
N ASP A 492 44.96 41.87 -3.37
CA ASP A 492 45.42 43.27 -3.56
C ASP A 492 44.85 43.92 -4.83
N GLY A 493 44.07 43.18 -5.62
CA GLY A 493 43.42 43.63 -6.86
C GLY A 493 44.29 43.54 -8.12
N ASN A 494 45.51 42.96 -8.00
CA ASN A 494 46.39 42.72 -9.15
C ASN A 494 46.71 41.23 -9.21
N VAL A 495 46.98 40.73 -10.42
CA VAL A 495 47.48 39.37 -10.64
C VAL A 495 48.97 39.52 -11.00
N ASP A 496 49.88 39.28 -10.01
CA ASP A 496 51.33 39.48 -10.18
C ASP A 496 52.14 38.40 -9.41
N LEU A 497 53.46 38.58 -9.35
CA LEU A 497 54.36 37.64 -8.69
C LEU A 497 54.12 37.50 -7.17
N LYS A 498 53.41 38.46 -6.54
CA LYS A 498 53.08 38.37 -5.12
C LYS A 498 52.03 37.29 -4.86
N ASP A 499 51.14 37.06 -5.83
CA ASP A 499 50.12 35.98 -5.70
C ASP A 499 50.79 34.62 -5.70
N ILE A 500 51.80 34.41 -6.54
CA ILE A 500 52.60 33.18 -6.52
C ILE A 500 53.30 33.02 -5.16
N ALA A 501 53.85 34.15 -4.63
CA ALA A 501 54.53 34.13 -3.33
C ALA A 501 53.57 33.86 -2.16
N GLU A 502 52.34 34.36 -2.24
CA GLU A 502 51.28 34.09 -1.24
C GLU A 502 50.80 32.64 -1.33
N ALA A 503 50.54 32.13 -2.54
CA ALA A 503 50.17 30.73 -2.75
C ALA A 503 51.19 29.77 -2.19
N GLN A 504 52.50 30.08 -2.31
CA GLN A 504 53.58 29.24 -1.78
C GLN A 504 53.47 28.96 -0.29
N ARG A 505 52.84 29.82 0.49
CA ARG A 505 52.63 29.65 1.94
C ARG A 505 51.71 28.48 2.26
N TYR A 506 50.84 28.13 1.32
CA TYR A 506 49.80 27.12 1.50
C TYR A 506 50.07 25.82 0.72
N TYR A 507 51.27 25.65 0.15
CA TYR A 507 51.59 24.45 -0.62
C TYR A 507 51.37 23.16 0.18
N GLN A 508 50.66 22.19 -0.40
CA GLN A 508 50.17 20.96 0.17
C GLN A 508 49.01 21.10 1.20
N ALA A 509 48.47 22.28 1.42
CA ALA A 509 47.20 22.42 2.16
C ALA A 509 46.09 21.75 1.39
N LYS A 510 45.15 21.14 2.12
CA LYS A 510 44.01 20.43 1.52
C LYS A 510 42.73 20.65 2.29
N THR A 511 41.61 20.39 1.65
CA THR A 511 40.29 20.44 2.27
C THR A 511 40.22 19.63 3.56
N GLY A 512 39.85 20.28 4.64
CA GLY A 512 39.76 19.70 6.00
C GLY A 512 40.98 20.03 6.89
N ASP A 513 42.05 20.63 6.37
CA ASP A 513 43.17 21.12 7.19
C ASP A 513 42.72 22.36 8.01
N ALA A 514 43.35 22.59 9.14
CA ALA A 514 43.00 23.68 10.05
C ALA A 514 43.19 25.08 9.43
N ASN A 515 44.09 25.23 8.47
CA ASN A 515 44.40 26.44 7.72
C ASN A 515 43.70 26.51 6.35
N TRP A 516 42.78 25.57 6.04
CA TRP A 516 42.16 25.50 4.73
C TRP A 516 41.39 26.76 4.34
N THR A 517 40.73 27.39 5.29
CA THR A 517 39.97 28.64 5.02
C THR A 517 40.88 29.74 4.48
N GLU A 518 42.13 29.82 4.94
CA GLU A 518 43.12 30.78 4.48
C GLU A 518 43.81 30.30 3.18
N ALA A 519 44.01 28.99 3.04
CA ALA A 519 44.65 28.38 1.91
C ALA A 519 43.76 28.30 0.64
N GLN A 520 42.47 28.37 0.80
CA GLN A 520 41.50 28.16 -0.27
C GLN A 520 41.67 29.09 -1.47
N ALA A 521 42.15 30.32 -1.26
CA ALA A 521 42.46 31.26 -2.34
C ALA A 521 43.61 30.80 -3.25
N ALA A 522 44.50 29.95 -2.74
CA ALA A 522 45.64 29.40 -3.45
C ALA A 522 45.31 28.10 -4.23
N ASP A 523 44.16 27.48 -3.96
CA ASP A 523 43.58 26.37 -4.75
C ASP A 523 42.87 26.97 -5.97
N VAL A 524 43.67 27.37 -6.96
CA VAL A 524 43.15 28.13 -8.14
C VAL A 524 42.48 27.22 -9.16
N ASN A 525 42.65 25.91 -9.06
CA ASN A 525 41.97 24.93 -9.93
C ASN A 525 40.71 24.34 -9.28
N GLY A 526 40.53 24.54 -7.94
CA GLY A 526 39.34 24.12 -7.20
C GLY A 526 39.25 22.63 -6.91
N ASP A 527 40.34 21.90 -6.94
CA ASP A 527 40.39 20.45 -6.71
C ASP A 527 40.48 20.06 -5.22
N GLY A 528 40.62 21.04 -4.34
CA GLY A 528 40.66 20.88 -2.88
C GLY A 528 42.05 20.61 -2.33
N VAL A 529 43.13 20.81 -3.12
CA VAL A 529 44.52 20.67 -2.70
C VAL A 529 45.34 21.76 -3.35
N VAL A 530 46.13 22.50 -2.58
CA VAL A 530 47.09 23.46 -3.14
C VAL A 530 48.35 22.72 -3.55
N ASP A 531 48.52 22.49 -4.84
CA ASP A 531 49.66 21.72 -5.36
C ASP A 531 50.34 22.35 -6.59
N ILE A 532 51.14 21.59 -7.31
CA ILE A 532 51.88 22.09 -8.47
C ILE A 532 50.95 22.52 -9.63
N GLN A 533 49.75 21.99 -9.71
CA GLN A 533 48.80 22.35 -10.77
C GLN A 533 48.29 23.78 -10.57
N ASP A 534 48.03 24.18 -9.31
CA ASP A 534 47.66 25.54 -8.95
C ASP A 534 48.75 26.52 -9.30
N TYR A 535 50.00 26.18 -9.03
CA TYR A 535 51.15 27.00 -9.36
C TYR A 535 51.34 27.18 -10.87
N ILE A 536 51.13 26.14 -11.66
CA ILE A 536 51.16 26.22 -13.11
C ILE A 536 50.08 27.13 -13.64
N ALA A 537 48.87 26.97 -13.14
CA ALA A 537 47.73 27.80 -13.53
C ALA A 537 47.92 29.29 -13.15
N LEU A 538 48.37 29.52 -11.91
CA LEU A 538 48.67 30.85 -11.40
C LEU A 538 49.84 31.51 -12.16
N PHE A 539 50.92 30.75 -12.48
CA PHE A 539 52.03 31.24 -13.26
C PHE A 539 51.60 31.69 -14.66
N HIS A 540 50.77 30.90 -15.34
CA HIS A 540 50.24 31.30 -16.65
C HIS A 540 49.40 32.57 -16.56
N ALA A 541 48.53 32.69 -15.55
CA ALA A 541 47.70 33.88 -15.35
C ALA A 541 48.55 35.13 -15.07
N VAL A 542 49.64 35.02 -14.31
CA VAL A 542 50.59 36.13 -14.08
C VAL A 542 51.34 36.51 -15.36
N VAL A 543 51.81 35.53 -16.16
CA VAL A 543 52.46 35.79 -17.45
C VAL A 543 51.50 36.49 -18.40
N ASP A 544 50.25 36.06 -18.51
CA ASP A 544 49.24 36.69 -19.36
C ASP A 544 48.89 38.12 -18.88
N ALA A 545 48.75 38.32 -17.56
CA ALA A 545 48.51 39.65 -16.97
C ALA A 545 49.68 40.65 -17.21
N MET A 546 50.91 40.15 -17.27
CA MET A 546 52.12 40.94 -17.59
C MET A 546 52.30 41.19 -19.10
N GLY A 547 51.46 40.54 -19.94
CA GLY A 547 51.48 40.72 -21.40
C GLY A 547 52.70 40.02 -22.08
N TRP A 548 53.18 38.91 -21.58
CA TRP A 548 54.34 38.15 -22.05
C TRP A 548 53.96 36.89 -22.84
#